data_33417d9aeebc64b77cb9869f55c67662
#
_entry.id   33417d9aeebc64b77cb9869f55c67662
#
_cell.length_a   1.000
_cell.length_b   1.000
_cell.length_c   1.000
_cell.angle_alpha   90.00
_cell.angle_beta   90.00
_cell.angle_gamma   90.00
#
_symmetry.space_group_name_H-M   'P 1'
#
loop_
_entity.id
_entity.type
_entity.pdbx_description
1 polymer ?
#
loop_
_entity_poly.entity_id
_entity_poly.type
_entity_poly.pdbx_seq_one_letter_code
_entity_poly.pdbx_strand_id
1 'polypeptide(L)'
;MLKLLTGSKIWLITGGTAVLTVMLGGLLYYGLTKNAEQQTSRPDLIIMSSIPLRWGEATMAQVAKGETQPSPLFEALAEKNRPVLIDDLQKLGQPGNTPLLMIQPRALAPRELVQLDDWVRKGGTVIIFADPALDWPSDYPLGDQRRPLFTSLLNPLFRHWGVELALPVADDDNADVSTTVGNYALTSKSPGILVRPRNPKATARCTIRKDEFIASCMVGKGRALIIADVDMLHDSRWTGGVFSVGTLDWLNNTVDAAREAAILPDNLWENEEK
;
A
#
# COMPACT_ATOMS: atom_id res chain seq x y z
N MET A 1 -75.85 -21.63 -19.21
CA MET A 1 -74.71 -22.16 -19.96
C MET A 1 -73.43 -21.47 -19.45
N LEU A 2 -72.73 -22.07 -18.49
CA LEU A 2 -71.50 -21.53 -17.89
C LEU A 2 -70.36 -22.37 -18.38
N LYS A 3 -69.49 -21.82 -19.27
CA LYS A 3 -68.33 -22.51 -19.78
C LYS A 3 -67.20 -22.46 -18.73
N LEU A 4 -66.87 -23.63 -18.18
CA LEU A 4 -65.68 -23.89 -17.39
C LEU A 4 -64.45 -23.59 -18.24
N LEU A 5 -63.72 -22.55 -17.92
CA LEU A 5 -62.41 -22.30 -18.49
C LEU A 5 -61.38 -23.22 -17.80
N THR A 6 -60.82 -24.03 -18.58
CA THR A 6 -59.91 -25.14 -18.26
C THR A 6 -58.65 -24.70 -17.51
N GLY A 7 -58.31 -25.43 -16.42
CA GLY A 7 -57.19 -25.24 -15.51
C GLY A 7 -55.78 -25.41 -16.05
N SER A 8 -55.58 -25.48 -17.36
CA SER A 8 -54.26 -25.70 -17.98
C SER A 8 -53.40 -24.45 -18.09
N LYS A 9 -53.99 -23.24 -18.10
CA LYS A 9 -53.24 -21.97 -18.19
C LYS A 9 -52.69 -21.51 -16.86
N ILE A 10 -53.29 -21.89 -15.74
CA ILE A 10 -52.80 -21.53 -14.39
C ILE A 10 -51.55 -22.32 -14.04
N TRP A 11 -51.42 -23.55 -14.47
CA TRP A 11 -50.21 -24.37 -14.23
C TRP A 11 -48.97 -23.87 -14.98
N LEU A 12 -49.14 -23.25 -16.13
CA LEU A 12 -48.04 -22.70 -16.92
C LEU A 12 -47.48 -21.40 -16.31
N ILE A 13 -48.31 -20.59 -15.65
CA ILE A 13 -47.91 -19.34 -15.03
C ILE A 13 -47.18 -19.61 -13.69
N THR A 14 -47.69 -20.54 -12.88
CA THR A 14 -47.05 -20.90 -11.59
C THR A 14 -45.75 -21.66 -11.77
N GLY A 15 -45.64 -22.51 -12.80
CA GLY A 15 -44.38 -23.19 -13.14
C GLY A 15 -43.28 -22.23 -13.63
N GLY A 16 -43.65 -21.23 -14.43
CA GLY A 16 -42.71 -20.24 -14.95
C GLY A 16 -42.12 -19.32 -13.86
N THR A 17 -42.96 -18.92 -12.90
CA THR A 17 -42.49 -18.07 -11.78
C THR A 17 -41.59 -18.84 -10.81
N ALA A 18 -41.85 -20.10 -10.54
CA ALA A 18 -41.01 -20.93 -9.67
C ALA A 18 -39.63 -21.19 -10.31
N VAL A 19 -39.55 -21.43 -11.60
CA VAL A 19 -38.28 -21.62 -12.32
C VAL A 19 -37.46 -20.31 -12.33
N LEU A 20 -38.13 -19.16 -12.54
CA LEU A 20 -37.46 -17.85 -12.55
C LEU A 20 -36.88 -17.51 -11.19
N THR A 21 -37.59 -17.78 -10.08
CA THR A 21 -37.09 -17.53 -8.72
C THR A 21 -35.92 -18.43 -8.36
N VAL A 22 -35.93 -19.70 -8.78
CA VAL A 22 -34.80 -20.61 -8.54
C VAL A 22 -33.58 -20.18 -9.36
N MET A 23 -33.74 -19.74 -10.61
CA MET A 23 -32.63 -19.23 -11.42
C MET A 23 -32.04 -17.92 -10.84
N LEU A 24 -32.88 -16.95 -10.42
CA LEU A 24 -32.41 -15.74 -9.78
C LEU A 24 -31.69 -16.03 -8.46
N GLY A 25 -32.22 -16.91 -7.64
CA GLY A 25 -31.59 -17.34 -6.40
C GLY A 25 -30.26 -18.04 -6.63
N GLY A 26 -30.17 -18.88 -7.65
CA GLY A 26 -28.93 -19.55 -8.06
C GLY A 26 -27.87 -18.58 -8.57
N LEU A 27 -28.25 -17.57 -9.37
CA LEU A 27 -27.33 -16.53 -9.84
C LEU A 27 -26.81 -15.63 -8.71
N LEU A 28 -27.70 -15.25 -7.77
CA LEU A 28 -27.30 -14.49 -6.58
C LEU A 28 -26.36 -15.32 -5.69
N TYR A 29 -26.70 -16.58 -5.42
CA TYR A 29 -25.85 -17.46 -4.63
C TYR A 29 -24.50 -17.69 -5.30
N TYR A 30 -24.45 -17.92 -6.61
CA TYR A 30 -23.22 -18.07 -7.38
C TYR A 30 -22.38 -16.79 -7.39
N GLY A 31 -23.02 -15.62 -7.52
CA GLY A 31 -22.33 -14.33 -7.42
C GLY A 31 -21.72 -14.09 -6.03
N LEU A 32 -22.45 -14.41 -4.96
CA LEU A 32 -21.98 -14.26 -3.60
C LEU A 32 -20.83 -15.24 -3.24
N THR A 33 -20.95 -16.50 -3.70
CA THR A 33 -19.88 -17.49 -3.47
C THR A 33 -18.63 -17.17 -4.28
N LYS A 34 -18.77 -16.73 -5.53
CA LYS A 34 -17.63 -16.36 -6.37
C LYS A 34 -16.88 -15.15 -5.83
N ASN A 35 -17.61 -14.14 -5.30
CA ASN A 35 -16.99 -13.00 -4.63
C ASN A 35 -16.27 -13.40 -3.34
N ALA A 36 -16.85 -14.32 -2.56
CA ALA A 36 -16.22 -14.84 -1.35
C ALA A 36 -14.96 -15.66 -1.66
N GLU A 37 -14.98 -16.53 -2.68
CA GLU A 37 -13.81 -17.29 -3.14
C GLU A 37 -12.71 -16.38 -3.68
N GLN A 38 -13.07 -15.35 -4.44
CA GLN A 38 -12.11 -14.40 -4.99
C GLN A 38 -11.44 -13.56 -3.89
N GLN A 39 -12.15 -13.27 -2.82
CA GLN A 39 -11.61 -12.55 -1.66
C GLN A 39 -10.71 -13.42 -0.79
N THR A 40 -10.95 -14.74 -0.69
CA THR A 40 -10.08 -15.68 0.02
C THR A 40 -8.85 -16.08 -0.79
N SER A 41 -8.85 -15.89 -2.10
CA SER A 41 -7.71 -16.21 -2.98
C SER A 41 -6.69 -15.07 -3.12
N ARG A 42 -7.00 -13.84 -2.65
CA ARG A 42 -6.07 -12.72 -2.71
C ARG A 42 -4.91 -12.93 -1.74
N PRO A 43 -3.67 -12.72 -2.18
CA PRO A 43 -2.50 -12.89 -1.31
C PRO A 43 -2.47 -11.80 -0.22
N ASP A 44 -1.96 -12.16 0.95
CA ASP A 44 -1.83 -11.23 2.06
C ASP A 44 -0.83 -10.12 1.75
N LEU A 45 -1.13 -8.93 2.26
CA LEU A 45 -0.25 -7.78 2.32
C LEU A 45 -0.30 -7.20 3.73
N ILE A 46 0.80 -7.33 4.47
CA ILE A 46 0.89 -6.74 5.81
C ILE A 46 1.17 -5.26 5.65
N ILE A 47 0.39 -4.41 6.32
CA ILE A 47 0.52 -2.95 6.22
C ILE A 47 0.68 -2.34 7.61
N MET A 48 1.71 -1.50 7.78
CA MET A 48 1.89 -0.61 8.91
C MET A 48 1.90 0.83 8.43
N SER A 49 0.98 1.66 8.92
CA SER A 49 0.85 3.04 8.45
C SER A 49 0.37 3.95 9.57
N SER A 50 0.86 5.20 9.61
CA SER A 50 0.22 6.28 10.35
C SER A 50 -0.80 7.05 9.51
N ILE A 51 -0.78 6.85 8.19
CA ILE A 51 -1.80 7.39 7.29
C ILE A 51 -3.13 6.68 7.57
N PRO A 52 -4.26 7.41 7.66
CA PRO A 52 -5.57 6.87 8.01
C PRO A 52 -6.19 6.09 6.84
N LEU A 53 -5.73 4.84 6.62
CA LEU A 53 -6.07 4.06 5.44
C LEU A 53 -7.49 3.49 5.49
N ARG A 54 -7.87 2.81 6.59
CA ARG A 54 -9.09 2.00 6.63
C ARG A 54 -10.33 2.78 7.07
N TRP A 55 -10.18 3.71 7.98
CA TRP A 55 -11.31 4.41 8.61
C TRP A 55 -11.28 5.92 8.37
N GLY A 56 -10.34 6.41 7.57
CA GLY A 56 -10.11 7.84 7.44
C GLY A 56 -9.77 8.46 8.81
N GLU A 57 -10.08 9.73 8.98
CA GLU A 57 -9.96 10.45 10.26
C GLU A 57 -11.25 10.36 11.10
N ALA A 58 -12.01 9.27 10.97
CA ALA A 58 -13.26 9.08 11.67
C ALA A 58 -13.08 8.93 13.18
N THR A 59 -14.02 9.48 13.94
CA THR A 59 -14.10 9.29 15.40
C THR A 59 -14.48 7.85 15.74
N MET A 60 -14.16 7.41 16.96
CA MET A 60 -14.57 6.07 17.44
C MET A 60 -16.09 5.85 17.37
N ALA A 61 -16.88 6.90 17.55
CA ALA A 61 -18.33 6.82 17.42
C ALA A 61 -18.78 6.55 15.98
N GLN A 62 -18.15 7.19 15.01
CA GLN A 62 -18.39 6.94 13.58
C GLN A 62 -17.94 5.53 13.17
N VAL A 63 -16.78 5.09 13.66
CA VAL A 63 -16.30 3.71 13.44
C VAL A 63 -17.30 2.70 13.98
N ALA A 64 -17.80 2.91 15.20
CA ALA A 64 -18.78 2.01 15.83
C ALA A 64 -20.13 1.97 15.09
N LYS A 65 -20.51 3.05 14.42
CA LYS A 65 -21.74 3.14 13.61
C LYS A 65 -21.55 2.64 12.17
N GLY A 66 -20.31 2.32 11.75
CA GLY A 66 -20.00 1.98 10.36
C GLY A 66 -20.07 3.19 9.40
N GLU A 67 -20.01 4.42 9.92
CA GLU A 67 -20.02 5.67 9.16
C GLU A 67 -18.61 6.07 8.71
N THR A 68 -17.84 5.12 8.20
CA THR A 68 -16.45 5.34 7.78
C THR A 68 -16.25 4.86 6.35
N GLN A 69 -15.36 5.53 5.63
CA GLN A 69 -14.97 5.09 4.30
C GLN A 69 -13.46 4.84 4.28
N PRO A 70 -13.02 3.73 3.69
CA PRO A 70 -11.61 3.50 3.43
C PRO A 70 -11.05 4.58 2.51
N SER A 71 -9.74 4.85 2.64
CA SER A 71 -9.07 5.72 1.69
C SER A 71 -9.02 5.08 0.29
N PRO A 72 -8.99 5.87 -0.79
CA PRO A 72 -8.84 5.35 -2.15
C PRO A 72 -7.58 4.46 -2.30
N LEU A 73 -6.49 4.78 -1.62
CA LEU A 73 -5.29 3.94 -1.57
C LEU A 73 -5.58 2.55 -0.97
N PHE A 74 -6.32 2.50 0.14
CA PHE A 74 -6.67 1.23 0.76
C PHE A 74 -7.55 0.38 -0.15
N GLU A 75 -8.54 0.99 -0.82
CA GLU A 75 -9.40 0.30 -1.77
C GLU A 75 -8.61 -0.26 -2.95
N ALA A 76 -7.72 0.54 -3.54
CA ALA A 76 -6.86 0.11 -4.63
C ALA A 76 -5.92 -1.05 -4.25
N LEU A 77 -5.35 -1.02 -3.03
CA LEU A 77 -4.55 -2.14 -2.52
C LEU A 77 -5.42 -3.39 -2.25
N ALA A 78 -6.64 -3.19 -1.77
CA ALA A 78 -7.57 -4.27 -1.48
C ALA A 78 -8.17 -4.94 -2.72
N GLU A 79 -8.09 -4.31 -3.90
CA GLU A 79 -8.51 -4.93 -5.16
C GLU A 79 -7.66 -6.15 -5.52
N LYS A 80 -6.34 -6.09 -5.32
CA LYS A 80 -5.39 -7.14 -5.66
C LYS A 80 -4.90 -7.96 -4.47
N ASN A 81 -5.01 -7.41 -3.26
CA ASN A 81 -4.46 -7.98 -2.04
C ASN A 81 -5.54 -8.21 -0.98
N ARG A 82 -5.18 -8.97 0.07
CA ARG A 82 -5.87 -9.00 1.35
C ARG A 82 -5.07 -8.18 2.37
N PRO A 83 -5.40 -6.89 2.61
CA PRO A 83 -4.66 -6.05 3.52
C PRO A 83 -4.80 -6.53 4.97
N VAL A 84 -3.68 -6.74 5.65
CA VAL A 84 -3.58 -7.07 7.08
C VAL A 84 -2.93 -5.91 7.78
N LEU A 85 -3.74 -5.03 8.39
CA LEU A 85 -3.23 -3.87 9.10
C LEU A 85 -2.64 -4.29 10.44
N ILE A 86 -1.43 -3.83 10.73
CA ILE A 86 -0.77 -4.01 12.02
C ILE A 86 -0.30 -2.66 12.57
N ASP A 87 -0.33 -2.52 13.88
CA ASP A 87 0.18 -1.38 14.65
C ASP A 87 1.40 -1.74 15.52
N ASP A 88 1.69 -3.04 15.61
CA ASP A 88 2.78 -3.62 16.39
C ASP A 88 3.53 -4.67 15.55
N LEU A 89 4.85 -4.54 15.50
CA LEU A 89 5.72 -5.48 14.80
C LEU A 89 5.76 -6.88 15.45
N GLN A 90 5.29 -7.05 16.69
CA GLN A 90 5.09 -8.37 17.30
C GLN A 90 4.05 -9.21 16.55
N LYS A 91 3.17 -8.56 15.78
CA LYS A 91 2.19 -9.24 14.92
C LYS A 91 2.81 -9.75 13.61
N LEU A 92 4.05 -9.39 13.30
CA LEU A 92 4.78 -10.00 12.18
C LEU A 92 5.04 -11.47 12.50
N GLY A 93 4.53 -12.35 11.65
CA GLY A 93 4.86 -13.75 11.68
C GLY A 93 6.30 -14.03 11.26
N GLN A 94 6.60 -15.31 11.03
CA GLN A 94 7.90 -15.67 10.43
C GLN A 94 8.01 -15.06 9.02
N PRO A 95 9.23 -14.64 8.63
CA PRO A 95 9.46 -14.17 7.27
C PRO A 95 9.05 -15.20 6.22
N GLY A 96 8.44 -14.75 5.16
CA GLY A 96 7.95 -15.58 4.05
C GLY A 96 7.64 -14.70 2.84
N ASN A 97 6.79 -15.19 1.95
CA ASN A 97 6.42 -14.48 0.72
C ASN A 97 5.43 -13.33 0.93
N THR A 98 4.96 -13.10 2.17
CA THR A 98 4.07 -11.97 2.47
C THR A 98 4.91 -10.73 2.76
N PRO A 99 4.88 -9.71 1.89
CA PRO A 99 5.65 -8.48 2.12
C PRO A 99 5.01 -7.62 3.21
N LEU A 100 5.87 -6.84 3.87
CA LEU A 100 5.47 -5.76 4.75
C LEU A 100 5.54 -4.43 3.98
N LEU A 101 4.42 -3.74 3.88
CA LEU A 101 4.32 -2.38 3.36
C LEU A 101 4.23 -1.40 4.52
N MET A 102 5.21 -0.51 4.63
CA MET A 102 5.23 0.55 5.64
C MET A 102 5.03 1.90 4.95
N ILE A 103 3.99 2.63 5.35
CA ILE A 103 3.66 3.95 4.78
C ILE A 103 3.69 4.98 5.90
N GLN A 104 4.73 5.82 5.94
CA GLN A 104 4.96 6.79 7.00
C GLN A 104 4.62 6.20 8.39
N PRO A 105 5.28 5.14 8.83
CA PRO A 105 4.90 4.48 10.08
C PRO A 105 5.09 5.41 11.27
N ARG A 106 4.34 5.17 12.34
CA ARG A 106 4.55 5.84 13.62
C ARG A 106 6.01 5.72 14.09
N ALA A 107 6.40 6.53 15.06
CA ALA A 107 7.69 6.35 15.74
C ALA A 107 7.80 4.90 16.28
N LEU A 108 8.84 4.20 15.87
CA LEU A 108 9.17 2.87 16.36
C LEU A 108 10.11 2.98 17.56
N ALA A 109 9.83 2.23 18.63
CA ALA A 109 10.75 2.12 19.74
C ALA A 109 12.05 1.42 19.29
N PRO A 110 13.19 1.65 19.97
CA PRO A 110 14.47 1.01 19.58
C PRO A 110 14.38 -0.52 19.45
N ARG A 111 13.63 -1.18 20.33
CA ARG A 111 13.38 -2.63 20.24
C ARG A 111 12.63 -3.05 18.96
N GLU A 112 11.71 -2.20 18.48
CA GLU A 112 10.95 -2.46 17.26
C GLU A 112 11.83 -2.28 16.02
N LEU A 113 12.75 -1.31 16.02
CA LEU A 113 13.73 -1.15 14.94
C LEU A 113 14.64 -2.38 14.83
N VAL A 114 15.10 -2.92 15.98
CA VAL A 114 15.88 -4.17 16.00
C VAL A 114 15.03 -5.35 15.52
N GLN A 115 13.78 -5.44 15.95
CA GLN A 115 12.87 -6.51 15.52
C GLN A 115 12.62 -6.48 14.01
N LEU A 116 12.44 -5.29 13.44
CA LEU A 116 12.29 -5.12 12.00
C LEU A 116 13.55 -5.52 11.24
N ASP A 117 14.73 -5.05 11.69
CA ASP A 117 16.01 -5.46 11.11
C ASP A 117 16.20 -6.98 11.15
N ASP A 118 15.94 -7.61 12.29
CA ASP A 118 16.03 -9.07 12.47
C ASP A 118 15.05 -9.81 11.55
N TRP A 119 13.81 -9.33 11.43
CA TRP A 119 12.81 -9.93 10.56
C TRP A 119 13.24 -9.89 9.09
N VAL A 120 13.72 -8.74 8.64
CA VAL A 120 14.24 -8.62 7.27
C VAL A 120 15.46 -9.51 7.09
N ARG A 121 16.44 -9.50 8.03
CA ARG A 121 17.65 -10.36 7.94
C ARG A 121 17.35 -11.85 7.83
N LYS A 122 16.24 -12.30 8.39
CA LYS A 122 15.79 -13.70 8.33
C LYS A 122 15.10 -14.05 7.01
N GLY A 123 14.90 -13.10 6.10
CA GLY A 123 14.35 -13.32 4.76
C GLY A 123 13.05 -12.55 4.48
N GLY A 124 12.63 -11.65 5.36
CA GLY A 124 11.46 -10.79 5.13
C GLY A 124 11.74 -9.76 4.01
N THR A 125 10.69 -9.38 3.31
CA THR A 125 10.73 -8.30 2.32
C THR A 125 9.89 -7.14 2.82
N VAL A 126 10.48 -5.94 2.90
CA VAL A 126 9.80 -4.73 3.33
C VAL A 126 9.88 -3.64 2.26
N ILE A 127 8.75 -2.99 2.01
CA ILE A 127 8.64 -1.78 1.17
C ILE A 127 8.33 -0.63 2.13
N ILE A 128 9.14 0.41 2.13
CA ILE A 128 9.04 1.54 3.07
C ILE A 128 8.88 2.83 2.28
N PHE A 129 7.73 3.47 2.43
CA PHE A 129 7.52 4.85 2.04
C PHE A 129 7.78 5.72 3.27
N ALA A 130 8.79 6.57 3.17
CA ALA A 130 9.26 7.41 4.26
C ALA A 130 9.48 8.84 3.77
N ASP A 131 8.74 9.76 4.34
CA ASP A 131 8.76 11.16 3.93
C ASP A 131 9.46 12.02 4.99
N PRO A 132 10.44 12.86 4.62
CA PRO A 132 11.08 13.77 5.55
C PRO A 132 10.24 15.02 5.81
N ALA A 133 9.25 15.36 4.95
CA ALA A 133 8.41 16.57 5.05
C ALA A 133 7.01 16.33 4.47
N LEU A 134 6.28 15.37 5.05
CA LEU A 134 4.95 14.94 4.61
C LEU A 134 3.95 16.08 4.51
N ASP A 135 3.36 16.27 3.32
CA ASP A 135 2.26 17.20 3.04
C ASP A 135 0.91 16.46 2.92
N TRP A 136 0.57 15.69 3.95
CA TRP A 136 -0.67 14.93 3.99
C TRP A 136 -1.81 15.74 4.62
N PRO A 137 -2.93 15.98 3.91
CA PRO A 137 -4.08 16.69 4.48
C PRO A 137 -4.63 15.99 5.71
N SER A 138 -5.02 16.76 6.73
CA SER A 138 -5.61 16.26 7.94
C SER A 138 -6.50 17.33 8.58
N ASP A 139 -7.66 16.93 9.08
CA ASP A 139 -8.58 17.80 9.84
C ASP A 139 -8.06 18.07 11.27
N TYR A 140 -7.08 17.30 11.73
CA TYR A 140 -6.49 17.49 13.04
C TYR A 140 -5.41 18.59 13.03
N PRO A 141 -5.32 19.39 14.10
CA PRO A 141 -4.31 20.43 14.21
C PRO A 141 -2.89 19.84 14.27
N LEU A 142 -1.89 20.64 13.93
CA LEU A 142 -0.48 20.26 14.06
C LEU A 142 -0.16 19.86 15.51
N GLY A 143 0.51 18.72 15.68
CA GLY A 143 0.86 18.16 16.97
C GLY A 143 -0.19 17.24 17.59
N ASP A 144 -1.37 17.05 16.97
CA ASP A 144 -2.32 16.02 17.39
C ASP A 144 -1.74 14.63 17.10
N GLN A 145 -1.84 13.71 18.07
CA GLN A 145 -1.29 12.35 17.95
C GLN A 145 -1.99 11.49 16.90
N ARG A 146 -3.17 11.87 16.46
CA ARG A 146 -3.94 11.18 15.41
C ARG A 146 -3.47 11.56 14.00
N ARG A 147 -2.73 12.67 13.89
CA ARG A 147 -2.17 13.12 12.64
C ARG A 147 -0.98 12.26 12.24
N PRO A 148 -0.81 11.92 10.96
CA PRO A 148 0.43 11.29 10.48
C PRO A 148 1.67 12.09 10.89
N LEU A 149 2.79 11.41 11.12
CA LEU A 149 4.05 12.08 11.43
C LEU A 149 4.47 12.97 10.25
N PHE A 150 4.74 14.24 10.54
CA PHE A 150 5.24 15.18 9.54
C PHE A 150 6.59 14.75 8.94
N THR A 151 7.43 14.07 9.71
CA THR A 151 8.72 13.56 9.24
C THR A 151 8.90 12.12 9.66
N SER A 152 9.49 11.31 8.79
CA SER A 152 9.84 9.94 9.10
C SER A 152 10.93 9.85 10.17
N LEU A 153 10.72 8.98 11.15
CA LEU A 153 11.67 8.71 12.23
C LEU A 153 12.48 7.42 12.03
N LEU A 154 12.56 6.91 10.79
CA LEU A 154 13.25 5.67 10.46
C LEU A 154 14.76 5.83 10.19
N ASN A 155 15.30 7.03 10.23
CA ASN A 155 16.72 7.27 9.97
C ASN A 155 17.70 6.44 10.85
N PRO A 156 17.40 6.10 12.11
CA PRO A 156 18.28 5.18 12.85
C PRO A 156 18.43 3.81 12.18
N LEU A 157 17.33 3.26 11.63
CA LEU A 157 17.34 2.00 10.87
C LEU A 157 18.03 2.17 9.51
N PHE A 158 17.69 3.24 8.79
CA PHE A 158 18.27 3.51 7.47
C PHE A 158 19.78 3.68 7.55
N ARG A 159 20.29 4.44 8.51
CA ARG A 159 21.74 4.60 8.73
C ARG A 159 22.41 3.30 9.11
N HIS A 160 21.73 2.44 9.87
CA HIS A 160 22.21 1.08 10.17
C HIS A 160 22.35 0.25 8.91
N TRP A 161 21.46 0.40 7.93
CA TRP A 161 21.56 -0.26 6.62
C TRP A 161 22.53 0.43 5.65
N GLY A 162 22.91 1.68 5.90
CA GLY A 162 23.86 2.44 5.07
C GLY A 162 23.22 3.44 4.12
N VAL A 163 22.01 3.87 4.44
CA VAL A 163 21.25 4.91 3.71
C VAL A 163 20.79 5.96 4.72
N GLU A 164 20.58 7.18 4.30
CA GLU A 164 20.03 8.27 5.11
C GLU A 164 18.95 9.00 4.30
N LEU A 165 17.79 9.18 4.91
CA LEU A 165 16.71 10.00 4.37
C LEU A 165 16.97 11.46 4.75
N ALA A 166 16.96 12.35 3.78
CA ALA A 166 17.17 13.78 3.96
C ALA A 166 16.19 14.61 3.14
N LEU A 167 16.03 15.87 3.52
CA LEU A 167 15.37 16.85 2.67
C LEU A 167 16.36 17.32 1.61
N PRO A 168 15.96 17.46 0.33
CA PRO A 168 16.76 18.14 -0.65
C PRO A 168 16.96 19.61 -0.23
N VAL A 169 18.03 20.21 -0.70
CA VAL A 169 18.17 21.68 -0.63
C VAL A 169 17.32 22.23 -1.76
N ALA A 170 16.11 22.66 -1.45
CA ALA A 170 15.12 23.06 -2.44
C ALA A 170 15.36 24.50 -2.91
N ASP A 171 15.21 24.71 -4.24
CA ASP A 171 15.10 26.06 -4.83
C ASP A 171 13.63 26.54 -4.84
N ASP A 172 12.64 25.62 -4.71
CA ASP A 172 11.21 25.94 -4.65
C ASP A 172 10.43 24.85 -3.90
N ASP A 173 9.97 25.16 -2.69
CA ASP A 173 9.33 24.19 -1.76
C ASP A 173 7.92 23.74 -2.19
N ASN A 174 7.37 24.26 -3.29
CA ASN A 174 5.98 23.99 -3.71
C ASN A 174 5.82 23.37 -5.09
N ALA A 175 6.90 23.06 -5.80
CA ALA A 175 6.81 22.47 -7.12
C ALA A 175 6.50 20.96 -7.06
N ASP A 176 5.56 20.51 -7.90
CA ASP A 176 5.38 19.10 -8.15
C ASP A 176 6.62 18.55 -8.88
N VAL A 177 7.20 17.48 -8.33
CA VAL A 177 8.35 16.79 -8.89
C VAL A 177 7.88 15.51 -9.56
N SER A 178 8.25 15.33 -10.82
CA SER A 178 7.98 14.08 -11.53
C SER A 178 9.28 13.30 -11.70
N THR A 179 9.27 12.04 -11.30
CA THR A 179 10.37 11.10 -11.57
C THR A 179 9.87 9.91 -12.37
N THR A 180 10.74 9.31 -13.18
CA THR A 180 10.39 8.12 -13.96
C THR A 180 11.06 6.89 -13.33
N VAL A 181 10.27 5.88 -13.00
CA VAL A 181 10.74 4.59 -12.48
C VAL A 181 10.32 3.48 -13.44
N GLY A 182 11.26 2.98 -14.22
CA GLY A 182 10.94 2.10 -15.34
C GLY A 182 10.03 2.81 -16.36
N ASN A 183 8.86 2.26 -16.57
CA ASN A 183 7.85 2.84 -17.48
C ASN A 183 6.80 3.72 -16.75
N TYR A 184 6.98 3.99 -15.47
CA TYR A 184 6.02 4.70 -14.63
C TYR A 184 6.51 6.12 -14.36
N ALA A 185 5.67 7.11 -14.67
CA ALA A 185 5.87 8.47 -14.21
C ALA A 185 5.22 8.62 -12.83
N LEU A 186 6.02 8.97 -11.85
CA LEU A 186 5.59 9.20 -10.46
C LEU A 186 5.66 10.70 -10.19
N THR A 187 4.59 11.25 -9.65
CA THR A 187 4.52 12.68 -9.30
C THR A 187 4.33 12.83 -7.80
N SER A 188 5.15 13.65 -7.19
CA SER A 188 5.11 13.98 -5.78
C SER A 188 5.27 15.47 -5.53
N LYS A 189 5.03 15.88 -4.30
CA LYS A 189 5.30 17.22 -3.81
C LYS A 189 6.41 17.14 -2.77
N SER A 190 7.49 17.90 -2.97
CA SER A 190 8.61 17.96 -2.02
C SER A 190 9.21 16.59 -1.62
N PRO A 191 9.48 15.68 -2.57
CA PRO A 191 10.02 14.37 -2.22
C PRO A 191 11.36 14.50 -1.50
N GLY A 192 11.63 13.58 -0.57
CA GLY A 192 12.93 13.48 0.07
C GLY A 192 14.00 12.92 -0.88
N ILE A 193 15.22 12.84 -0.37
CA ILE A 193 16.34 12.17 -1.03
C ILE A 193 16.96 11.12 -0.11
N LEU A 194 17.51 10.07 -0.72
CA LEU A 194 18.25 9.01 -0.06
C LEU A 194 19.73 9.16 -0.38
N VAL A 195 20.54 9.40 0.64
CA VAL A 195 21.97 9.65 0.51
C VAL A 195 22.80 8.63 1.29
N ARG A 196 24.09 8.56 0.99
CA ARG A 196 25.03 7.78 1.81
C ARG A 196 25.38 8.55 3.07
N PRO A 197 25.25 7.95 4.29
CA PRO A 197 25.69 8.59 5.51
C PRO A 197 27.23 8.81 5.50
N ARG A 198 27.68 9.88 6.13
CA ARG A 198 29.11 10.28 6.13
C ARG A 198 30.06 9.22 6.69
N ASN A 199 29.61 8.44 7.69
CA ASN A 199 30.39 7.38 8.33
C ASN A 199 29.57 6.08 8.39
N PRO A 200 29.40 5.38 7.27
CA PRO A 200 28.57 4.21 7.23
C PRO A 200 29.23 3.03 7.96
N LYS A 201 28.69 2.62 9.08
CA LYS A 201 28.86 1.25 9.59
C LYS A 201 27.73 0.41 9.04
N ALA A 202 27.61 0.39 7.71
CA ALA A 202 26.52 -0.27 7.02
C ALA A 202 26.53 -1.78 7.29
N THR A 203 25.37 -2.29 7.68
CA THR A 203 25.15 -3.73 7.92
C THR A 203 24.37 -4.38 6.78
N ALA A 204 24.05 -3.61 5.73
CA ALA A 204 23.38 -4.03 4.51
C ALA A 204 24.12 -3.52 3.27
N ARG A 205 23.78 -4.11 2.12
CA ARG A 205 24.23 -3.63 0.82
C ARG A 205 23.09 -2.91 0.14
N CYS A 206 23.19 -1.59 0.08
CA CYS A 206 22.18 -0.75 -0.53
C CYS A 206 22.68 -0.13 -1.83
N THR A 207 21.82 -0.10 -2.83
CA THR A 207 21.98 0.68 -4.07
C THR A 207 20.97 1.81 -4.03
N ILE A 208 21.42 3.03 -4.22
CA ILE A 208 20.57 4.23 -4.31
C ILE A 208 20.51 4.60 -5.80
N ARG A 209 19.30 4.91 -6.31
CA ARG A 209 19.12 5.39 -7.68
C ARG A 209 19.83 6.74 -7.88
N LYS A 210 20.11 7.11 -9.13
CA LYS A 210 20.78 8.38 -9.47
C LYS A 210 19.95 9.61 -9.09
N ASP A 211 18.62 9.49 -9.13
CA ASP A 211 17.69 10.53 -8.69
C ASP A 211 17.53 10.60 -7.17
N GLU A 212 18.26 9.74 -6.44
CA GLU A 212 18.23 9.69 -4.97
C GLU A 212 16.86 9.41 -4.34
N PHE A 213 15.87 9.02 -5.16
CA PHE A 213 14.48 8.85 -4.74
C PHE A 213 14.19 7.47 -4.15
N ILE A 214 14.85 6.43 -4.67
CA ILE A 214 14.64 5.03 -4.26
C ILE A 214 15.97 4.39 -3.90
N ALA A 215 15.97 3.60 -2.83
CA ALA A 215 17.07 2.71 -2.48
C ALA A 215 16.60 1.27 -2.33
N SER A 216 17.36 0.32 -2.87
CA SER A 216 17.18 -1.11 -2.68
C SER A 216 18.31 -1.66 -1.81
N CYS A 217 17.96 -2.37 -0.75
CA CYS A 217 18.91 -2.90 0.23
C CYS A 217 18.78 -4.42 0.37
N MET A 218 19.91 -5.12 0.27
CA MET A 218 20.03 -6.50 0.71
C MET A 218 20.41 -6.53 2.18
N VAL A 219 19.51 -7.03 3.03
CA VAL A 219 19.67 -7.05 4.49
C VAL A 219 19.66 -8.51 4.97
N GLY A 220 20.84 -9.09 5.16
CA GLY A 220 20.95 -10.52 5.46
C GLY A 220 20.40 -11.39 4.33
N LYS A 221 19.35 -12.16 4.59
CA LYS A 221 18.65 -12.99 3.59
C LYS A 221 17.46 -12.27 2.95
N GLY A 222 17.02 -11.16 3.52
CA GLY A 222 15.85 -10.41 3.08
C GLY A 222 16.21 -9.11 2.37
N ARG A 223 15.20 -8.30 2.16
CA ARG A 223 15.28 -7.13 1.28
C ARG A 223 14.45 -5.97 1.80
N ALA A 224 14.95 -4.76 1.59
CA ALA A 224 14.21 -3.55 1.85
C ALA A 224 14.24 -2.64 0.63
N LEU A 225 13.07 -2.16 0.22
CA LEU A 225 12.92 -1.08 -0.74
C LEU A 225 12.51 0.16 0.03
N ILE A 226 13.24 1.25 -0.12
CA ILE A 226 12.99 2.52 0.56
C ILE A 226 12.67 3.56 -0.51
N ILE A 227 11.54 4.23 -0.35
CA ILE A 227 11.07 5.31 -1.20
C ILE A 227 11.03 6.56 -0.35
N ALA A 228 11.66 7.66 -0.82
CA ALA A 228 11.82 8.89 -0.08
C ALA A 228 10.62 9.84 -0.19
N ASP A 229 9.42 9.27 -0.25
CA ASP A 229 8.19 10.03 -0.43
C ASP A 229 6.95 9.24 0.00
N VAL A 230 5.91 9.94 0.43
CA VAL A 230 4.59 9.38 0.74
C VAL A 230 3.50 10.15 0.04
N ASP A 231 3.71 11.43 -0.26
CA ASP A 231 2.70 12.31 -0.84
C ASP A 231 2.21 11.83 -2.20
N MET A 232 3.06 11.12 -2.96
CA MET A 232 2.68 10.46 -4.20
C MET A 232 1.53 9.44 -4.06
N LEU A 233 1.29 8.95 -2.84
CA LEU A 233 0.24 7.98 -2.54
C LEU A 233 -1.09 8.63 -2.20
N HIS A 234 -1.17 9.96 -2.12
CA HIS A 234 -2.40 10.69 -1.85
C HIS A 234 -3.30 10.72 -3.09
N ASP A 235 -4.59 10.48 -2.91
CA ASP A 235 -5.59 10.39 -4.00
C ASP A 235 -5.75 11.67 -4.81
N SER A 236 -5.53 12.86 -4.22
CA SER A 236 -5.51 14.12 -4.96
C SER A 236 -4.46 14.15 -6.07
N ARG A 237 -3.43 13.31 -5.97
CA ARG A 237 -2.42 13.11 -6.99
C ARG A 237 -2.90 12.18 -8.10
N TRP A 238 -4.01 11.45 -7.89
CA TRP A 238 -4.56 10.48 -8.83
C TRP A 238 -5.67 11.05 -9.72
N THR A 239 -6.38 12.06 -9.27
CA THR A 239 -7.61 12.56 -9.94
C THR A 239 -7.37 13.56 -11.07
N GLY A 240 -6.12 13.92 -11.35
CA GLY A 240 -5.75 15.01 -12.28
C GLY A 240 -5.24 14.58 -13.66
N GLY A 241 -5.18 13.30 -14.02
CA GLY A 241 -4.70 12.90 -15.35
C GLY A 241 -3.98 11.56 -15.44
N VAL A 242 -3.31 11.33 -16.56
CA VAL A 242 -2.60 10.09 -16.96
C VAL A 242 -1.59 9.57 -15.92
N PHE A 243 -1.18 10.40 -14.97
CA PHE A 243 -0.13 10.09 -13.98
C PHE A 243 -0.62 9.22 -12.80
N SER A 244 -1.91 9.27 -12.46
CA SER A 244 -2.47 8.58 -11.30
C SER A 244 -2.48 7.05 -11.44
N VAL A 245 -2.78 6.55 -12.61
CA VAL A 245 -2.78 5.11 -12.90
C VAL A 245 -1.37 4.53 -12.77
N GLY A 246 -0.35 5.31 -13.16
CA GLY A 246 1.04 4.89 -13.09
C GLY A 246 1.53 4.59 -11.67
N THR A 247 1.21 5.42 -10.68
CA THR A 247 1.65 5.22 -9.29
C THR A 247 1.05 3.96 -8.67
N LEU A 248 -0.25 3.73 -8.86
CA LEU A 248 -0.92 2.54 -8.33
C LEU A 248 -0.47 1.26 -9.02
N ASP A 249 -0.29 1.29 -10.33
CA ASP A 249 0.21 0.14 -11.08
C ASP A 249 1.65 -0.17 -10.68
N TRP A 250 2.49 0.87 -10.52
CA TRP A 250 3.84 0.72 -10.01
C TRP A 250 3.86 0.13 -8.60
N LEU A 251 3.03 0.64 -7.68
CA LEU A 251 2.94 0.13 -6.31
C LEU A 251 2.50 -1.33 -6.29
N ASN A 252 1.46 -1.69 -7.03
CA ASN A 252 0.98 -3.06 -7.10
C ASN A 252 2.03 -4.00 -7.69
N ASN A 253 2.70 -3.61 -8.77
CA ASN A 253 3.77 -4.41 -9.36
C ASN A 253 4.99 -4.53 -8.44
N THR A 254 5.28 -3.49 -7.65
CA THR A 254 6.35 -3.52 -6.63
C THR A 254 6.00 -4.49 -5.50
N VAL A 255 4.73 -4.51 -5.06
CA VAL A 255 4.24 -5.47 -4.05
C VAL A 255 4.29 -6.91 -4.58
N ASP A 256 3.92 -7.13 -5.84
CA ASP A 256 3.99 -8.47 -6.46
C ASP A 256 5.43 -8.95 -6.61
N ALA A 257 6.34 -8.09 -7.07
CA ALA A 257 7.77 -8.38 -7.13
C ALA A 257 8.37 -8.69 -5.73
N ALA A 258 7.89 -7.99 -4.69
CA ALA A 258 8.31 -8.25 -3.32
C ALA A 258 7.91 -9.65 -2.82
N ARG A 259 6.79 -10.21 -3.28
CA ARG A 259 6.35 -11.59 -2.97
C ARG A 259 7.23 -12.65 -3.59
N GLU A 260 7.68 -12.40 -4.81
CA GLU A 260 8.53 -13.33 -5.54
C GLU A 260 9.98 -13.30 -5.06
N ALA A 261 10.29 -12.49 -4.03
CA ALA A 261 11.64 -12.16 -3.61
C ALA A 261 12.50 -11.67 -4.79
N ALA A 262 11.88 -11.37 -5.91
CA ALA A 262 12.47 -10.61 -6.98
C ALA A 262 12.64 -9.19 -6.42
N ILE A 263 13.87 -8.77 -6.19
CA ILE A 263 14.15 -7.33 -6.03
C ILE A 263 13.59 -6.68 -7.28
N LEU A 264 13.16 -5.43 -7.13
CA LEU A 264 12.80 -4.58 -8.27
C LEU A 264 13.45 -5.10 -9.53
N PRO A 265 12.68 -5.49 -10.55
CA PRO A 265 13.23 -6.04 -11.78
C PRO A 265 14.36 -5.14 -12.24
N ASP A 266 15.46 -5.73 -12.70
CA ASP A 266 16.65 -4.99 -13.16
C ASP A 266 16.29 -3.88 -14.17
N ASN A 267 15.18 -4.04 -14.89
CA ASN A 267 14.61 -3.01 -15.79
C ASN A 267 14.15 -1.70 -15.10
N LEU A 268 13.98 -1.67 -13.79
CA LEU A 268 13.75 -0.41 -13.07
C LEU A 268 15.04 0.40 -12.88
N TRP A 269 16.21 -0.21 -13.17
CA TRP A 269 17.52 0.43 -13.05
C TRP A 269 18.18 0.67 -14.42
N GLU A 270 17.76 -0.07 -15.47
CA GLU A 270 18.46 -0.12 -16.76
C GLU A 270 18.12 1.02 -17.72
N ASN A 271 17.07 1.82 -17.50
CA ASN A 271 16.68 2.89 -18.43
C ASN A 271 17.46 4.21 -18.27
N GLU A 272 18.55 4.24 -17.51
CA GLU A 272 19.36 5.43 -17.29
C GLU A 272 20.68 5.47 -18.11
N GLU A 273 20.94 4.46 -18.96
CA GLU A 273 22.07 4.49 -19.90
C GLU A 273 21.60 4.73 -21.35
N LYS A 274 21.15 5.98 -21.64
CA LYS A 274 21.22 6.53 -23.01
C LYS A 274 21.25 8.04 -22.97
#